data_ffd828311510063c6984a21011346ed8
#
_entry.id   ffd828311510063c6984a21011346ed8
#
_cell.length_a   1.000
_cell.length_b   1.000
_cell.length_c   1.000
_cell.angle_alpha   90.00
_cell.angle_beta   90.00
_cell.angle_gamma   90.00
#
_symmetry.space_group_name_H-M   'P 1'
#
loop_
_entity.id
_entity.type
_entity.pdbx_description
1 polymer ?
#
loop_
_entity_poly.entity_id
_entity_poly.type
_entity_poly.pdbx_seq_one_letter_code
_entity_poly.pdbx_strand_id
1 'polypeptide(L)'
;MLYQITGKQIDIGQALQTHVETELNEILDKYAGRPTDANIVFSKSGHEYVCETTVHLSTGLTAQAKNHATEIYAAFDGCSEKMDKQLRRYKR
;
A
#
# COMPACT_ATOMS: atom_id res chain seq x y z
N MET A 1 -8.29 9.09 7.82
CA MET A 1 -7.16 8.24 7.40
C MET A 1 -6.07 9.07 6.76
N LEU A 2 -4.86 8.91 7.17
CA LEU A 2 -3.73 9.67 6.64
C LEU A 2 -2.88 8.77 5.74
N TYR A 3 -2.71 9.20 4.49
CA TYR A 3 -1.83 8.51 3.55
C TYR A 3 -0.51 9.26 3.41
N GLN A 4 0.57 8.54 3.46
CA GLN A 4 1.89 9.09 3.22
C GLN A 4 2.55 8.28 2.12
N ILE A 5 2.74 8.91 0.96
CA ILE A 5 3.27 8.25 -0.22
C ILE A 5 4.63 8.86 -0.55
N THR A 6 5.66 8.02 -0.55
CA THR A 6 7.04 8.47 -0.72
C THR A 6 7.70 7.72 -1.87
N GLY A 7 8.44 8.44 -2.70
CA GLY A 7 9.29 7.86 -3.73
C GLY A 7 10.74 8.06 -3.35
N LYS A 8 11.50 6.98 -3.24
CA LYS A 8 12.94 7.07 -2.97
C LYS A 8 13.67 7.15 -4.30
N GLN A 9 14.23 8.33 -4.57
CA GLN A 9 14.96 8.61 -5.80
C GLN A 9 14.11 8.44 -7.07
N ILE A 10 12.80 8.49 -6.94
CA ILE A 10 11.87 8.46 -8.06
C ILE A 10 10.74 9.45 -7.77
N ASP A 11 10.15 9.99 -8.82
CA ASP A 11 9.03 10.90 -8.69
C ASP A 11 7.71 10.14 -8.66
N ILE A 12 6.83 10.54 -7.75
CA ILE A 12 5.49 9.99 -7.66
C ILE A 12 4.52 11.03 -8.24
N GLY A 13 3.98 10.74 -9.41
CA GLY A 13 3.05 11.63 -10.06
C GLY A 13 1.68 11.62 -9.39
N GLN A 14 0.87 12.62 -9.69
CA GLN A 14 -0.46 12.76 -9.11
C GLN A 14 -1.35 11.56 -9.46
N ALA A 15 -1.24 11.05 -10.69
CA ALA A 15 -2.04 9.90 -11.12
C ALA A 15 -1.76 8.66 -10.27
N LEU A 16 -0.49 8.41 -9.96
CA LEU A 16 -0.13 7.28 -9.12
C LEU A 16 -0.62 7.47 -7.69
N GLN A 17 -0.48 8.68 -7.16
CA GLN A 17 -0.97 8.98 -5.81
C GLN A 17 -2.48 8.74 -5.73
N THR A 18 -3.23 9.19 -6.70
CA THR A 18 -4.67 8.99 -6.74
C THR A 18 -5.02 7.51 -6.81
N HIS A 19 -4.30 6.77 -7.66
CA HIS A 19 -4.50 5.33 -7.80
C HIS A 19 -4.27 4.60 -6.47
N VAL A 20 -3.17 4.94 -5.79
CA VAL A 20 -2.82 4.33 -4.49
C VAL A 20 -3.91 4.59 -3.46
N GLU A 21 -4.35 5.85 -3.33
CA GLU A 21 -5.36 6.21 -2.34
C GLU A 21 -6.70 5.56 -2.63
N THR A 22 -7.11 5.52 -3.89
CA THR A 22 -8.37 4.92 -4.30
C THR A 22 -8.38 3.42 -4.00
N GLU A 23 -7.33 2.73 -4.41
CA GLU A 23 -7.25 1.27 -4.23
C GLU A 23 -7.15 0.88 -2.76
N LEU A 24 -6.33 1.57 -1.99
CA LEU A 24 -6.21 1.26 -0.58
C LEU A 24 -7.49 1.59 0.19
N ASN A 25 -8.14 2.68 -0.16
CA ASN A 25 -9.39 3.06 0.49
C ASN A 25 -10.46 1.98 0.29
N GLU A 26 -10.56 1.43 -0.93
CA GLU A 26 -11.50 0.35 -1.22
C GLU A 26 -11.20 -0.90 -0.38
N ILE A 27 -9.92 -1.26 -0.28
CA ILE A 27 -9.51 -2.43 0.49
C ILE A 27 -9.80 -2.23 1.98
N LEU A 28 -9.41 -1.07 2.51
CA LEU A 28 -9.53 -0.80 3.94
C LEU A 28 -10.97 -0.66 4.41
N ASP A 29 -11.86 -0.19 3.53
CA ASP A 29 -13.28 -0.06 3.87
C ASP A 29 -13.95 -1.41 4.12
N LYS A 30 -13.38 -2.50 3.60
CA LYS A 30 -13.95 -3.84 3.75
C LYS A 30 -13.71 -4.45 5.12
N TYR A 31 -12.81 -3.90 5.90
CA TYR A 31 -12.35 -4.56 7.11
C TYR A 31 -12.67 -3.78 8.38
N ALA A 32 -12.94 -4.53 9.46
CA ALA A 32 -13.41 -3.97 10.71
C ALA A 32 -12.35 -3.18 11.50
N GLY A 33 -11.09 -3.49 11.28
CA GLY A 33 -10.03 -2.74 11.93
C GLY A 33 -9.97 -1.33 11.35
N ARG A 34 -10.12 -0.31 12.17
CA ARG A 34 -10.07 1.07 11.69
C ARG A 34 -8.63 1.46 11.40
N PRO A 35 -8.27 1.67 10.12
CA PRO A 35 -6.93 2.13 9.82
C PRO A 35 -6.77 3.59 10.25
N THR A 36 -5.63 3.89 10.86
CA THR A 36 -5.31 5.25 11.27
C THR A 36 -4.45 5.95 10.25
N ASP A 37 -3.51 5.20 9.67
CA ASP A 37 -2.62 5.75 8.65
C ASP A 37 -2.03 4.64 7.79
N ALA A 38 -1.60 5.00 6.61
CA ALA A 38 -0.93 4.11 5.69
C ALA A 38 0.31 4.80 5.14
N ASN A 39 1.42 4.08 5.12
CA ASN A 39 2.67 4.58 4.58
C ASN A 39 3.05 3.71 3.38
N ILE A 40 3.17 4.33 2.23
CA ILE A 40 3.48 3.63 0.99
C ILE A 40 4.81 4.17 0.45
N VAL A 41 5.78 3.28 0.28
CA VAL A 41 7.11 3.67 -0.19
C VAL A 41 7.40 2.97 -1.51
N PHE A 42 7.73 3.77 -2.52
CA PHE A 42 8.16 3.26 -3.80
C PHE A 42 9.66 3.47 -3.96
N SER A 43 10.33 2.47 -4.49
CA SER A 43 11.76 2.55 -4.78
C SER A 43 12.05 1.76 -6.05
N LYS A 44 13.29 1.85 -6.53
CA LYS A 44 13.69 1.13 -7.71
C LYS A 44 14.89 0.26 -7.38
N SER A 45 14.86 -0.99 -7.83
CA SER A 45 15.94 -1.93 -7.63
C SER A 45 16.24 -2.59 -8.97
N GLY A 46 17.36 -2.19 -9.60
CA GLY A 46 17.70 -2.67 -10.93
C GLY A 46 16.64 -2.27 -11.95
N HIS A 47 16.03 -3.26 -12.59
CA HIS A 47 15.00 -3.02 -13.59
C HIS A 47 13.60 -3.01 -13.00
N GLU A 48 13.46 -3.21 -11.70
CA GLU A 48 12.16 -3.35 -11.09
C GLU A 48 11.84 -2.21 -10.13
N TYR A 49 10.55 -1.92 -10.01
CA TYR A 49 10.04 -1.05 -8.96
C TYR A 49 9.61 -1.88 -7.78
N VAL A 50 9.85 -1.35 -6.59
CA VAL A 50 9.46 -2.01 -5.34
C VAL A 50 8.46 -1.13 -4.63
N CYS A 51 7.39 -1.74 -4.14
CA CYS A 51 6.38 -1.05 -3.35
C CYS A 51 6.29 -1.71 -1.97
N GLU A 52 6.41 -0.92 -0.93
CA GLU A 52 6.19 -1.37 0.45
C GLU A 52 5.05 -0.58 1.04
N THR A 53 4.05 -1.27 1.55
CA THR A 53 2.89 -0.63 2.16
C THR A 53 2.75 -1.09 3.61
N THR A 54 2.61 -0.13 4.51
CA THR A 54 2.42 -0.39 5.94
C THR A 54 1.15 0.32 6.36
N VAL A 55 0.22 -0.42 6.95
CA VAL A 55 -1.04 0.13 7.44
C VAL A 55 -1.12 -0.08 8.94
N HIS A 56 -1.33 0.99 9.69
CA HIS A 56 -1.52 0.93 11.12
C HIS A 56 -3.01 0.91 11.42
N LEU A 57 -3.42 -0.05 12.24
CA LEU A 57 -4.82 -0.19 12.65
C LEU A 57 -5.00 0.36 14.07
N SER A 58 -6.19 0.88 14.35
CA SER A 58 -6.48 1.44 15.67
C SER A 58 -6.40 0.41 16.80
N THR A 59 -6.44 -0.87 16.46
CA THR A 59 -6.29 -1.97 17.42
C THR A 59 -4.86 -2.16 17.90
N GLY A 60 -3.91 -1.43 17.31
CA GLY A 60 -2.49 -1.61 17.60
C GLY A 60 -1.77 -2.55 16.65
N LEU A 61 -2.51 -3.21 15.77
CA LEU A 61 -1.91 -4.10 14.79
C LEU A 61 -1.35 -3.32 13.61
N THR A 62 -0.31 -3.85 13.00
CA THR A 62 0.30 -3.28 11.80
C THR A 62 0.29 -4.33 10.71
N ALA A 63 -0.29 -4.00 9.57
CA ALA A 63 -0.27 -4.85 8.39
C ALA A 63 0.78 -4.31 7.44
N GLN A 64 1.55 -5.21 6.85
CA GLN A 64 2.65 -4.82 5.98
C GLN A 64 2.73 -5.73 4.77
N ALA A 65 2.95 -5.15 3.61
CA ALA A 65 3.08 -5.90 2.36
C ALA A 65 4.17 -5.29 1.51
N LYS A 66 4.82 -6.13 0.70
CA LYS A 66 5.88 -5.70 -0.20
C LYS A 66 5.76 -6.47 -1.51
N ASN A 67 5.95 -5.78 -2.61
CA ASN A 67 5.91 -6.39 -3.93
C ASN A 67 6.85 -5.67 -4.88
N HIS A 68 7.24 -6.34 -5.94
CA HIS A 68 8.07 -5.73 -6.97
C HIS A 68 7.57 -6.14 -8.36
N ALA A 69 7.79 -5.29 -9.33
CA ALA A 69 7.41 -5.54 -10.72
C ALA A 69 8.18 -4.58 -11.63
N THR A 70 8.17 -4.86 -12.93
CA THR A 70 8.87 -4.01 -13.88
C THR A 70 8.17 -2.69 -14.12
N GLU A 71 6.89 -2.59 -13.76
CA GLU A 71 6.13 -1.35 -13.86
C GLU A 71 5.63 -0.92 -12.48
N ILE A 72 5.62 0.39 -12.24
CA ILE A 72 5.32 0.92 -10.91
C ILE A 72 3.88 0.64 -10.49
N TYR A 73 2.92 0.73 -11.43
CA TYR A 73 1.51 0.40 -11.12
C TYR A 73 1.36 -1.08 -10.79
N ALA A 74 2.06 -1.95 -11.53
CA ALA A 74 2.01 -3.39 -11.26
C ALA A 74 2.64 -3.72 -9.89
N ALA A 75 3.71 -3.02 -9.53
CA ALA A 75 4.32 -3.18 -8.22
C ALA A 75 3.32 -2.86 -7.11
N PHE A 76 2.61 -1.74 -7.26
CA PHE A 76 1.60 -1.36 -6.28
C PHE A 76 0.42 -2.33 -6.27
N ASP A 77 -0.10 -2.71 -7.45
CA ASP A 77 -1.27 -3.58 -7.52
C ASP A 77 -1.01 -4.93 -6.85
N GLY A 78 0.16 -5.52 -7.06
CA GLY A 78 0.54 -6.75 -6.38
C GLY A 78 0.68 -6.55 -4.88
N CYS A 79 1.19 -5.40 -4.48
CA CYS A 79 1.32 -5.05 -3.08
C CYS A 79 -0.05 -4.92 -2.42
N SER A 80 -1.00 -4.28 -3.08
CA SER A 80 -2.35 -4.11 -2.55
C SER A 80 -3.09 -5.44 -2.44
N GLU A 81 -2.86 -6.37 -3.37
CA GLU A 81 -3.42 -7.71 -3.27
C GLU A 81 -2.91 -8.45 -2.05
N LYS A 82 -1.61 -8.33 -1.78
CA LYS A 82 -1.01 -8.94 -0.59
C LYS A 82 -1.55 -8.31 0.69
N MET A 83 -1.75 -7.00 0.66
CA MET A 83 -2.34 -6.29 1.79
C MET A 83 -3.77 -6.77 2.05
N ASP A 84 -4.57 -6.93 0.99
CA ASP A 84 -5.93 -7.42 1.08
C ASP A 84 -5.97 -8.82 1.73
N LYS A 85 -5.09 -9.71 1.29
CA LYS A 85 -5.02 -11.06 1.87
C LYS A 85 -4.61 -11.03 3.33
N GLN A 86 -3.68 -10.17 3.68
CA GLN A 86 -3.22 -10.05 5.05
C GLN A 86 -4.33 -9.51 5.96
N LEU A 87 -5.06 -8.51 5.50
CA LEU A 87 -6.14 -7.91 6.29
C LEU A 87 -7.31 -8.86 6.50
N ARG A 88 -7.53 -9.79 5.58
CA ARG A 88 -8.57 -10.80 5.74
C ARG A 88 -8.38 -11.64 7.00
N ARG A 89 -7.14 -11.81 7.43
CA ARG A 89 -6.84 -12.57 8.65
C ARG A 89 -7.33 -11.87 9.90
N TYR A 90 -7.52 -10.56 9.84
CA TYR A 90 -7.99 -9.76 10.96
C TYR A 90 -9.49 -9.51 10.91
N LYS A 91 -10.13 -9.93 9.86
CA LYS A 91 -11.58 -9.78 9.72
C LYS A 91 -12.30 -10.85 10.51
N ARG A 92 -13.21 -10.42 11.35
CA ARG A 92 -14.00 -11.32 12.19
C ARG A 92 -15.47 -10.94 12.12
#